data_1a54cdaaf0a0258a269ddfb055b66056
#
_entry.id   1a54cdaaf0a0258a269ddfb055b66056
#
_cell.length_a   1.000
_cell.length_b   1.000
_cell.length_c   1.000
_cell.angle_alpha   90.00
_cell.angle_beta   90.00
_cell.angle_gamma   90.00
#
_symmetry.space_group_name_H-M   'P 1'
#
loop_
_entity.id
_entity.type
_entity.pdbx_description
1 polymer ?
#
loop_
_entity_poly.entity_id
_entity_poly.type
_entity_poly.pdbx_seq_one_letter_code
_entity_poly.pdbx_strand_id
1 'polypeptide(L)'
;MEQLPEIRVPQDGVVIAAGTVRGTQSFVHTLSACWKRPSLTALEVLWRWVYGIPALLLLRYEGLRILDETPVDYAALRSMTVLDPIGAAGTLMKAIMALLPPVLNVALWLAPLLVVVWVVVSAVGRTVVMRQVDGRLHARLGTLIVLQAVRVIALLGSFWIWFSCMQWAAGVTVTGPITAGTEPNLVGYFALVIVGTLGLFTLWAVVSWALAVAPLLAMLRGLGVRGSLAAAFRVGPLKSKLVEINLVMGIVKIALIVLAMVFSASPLPFESVTTPEFLFWWWLSVTAFYFVASDFFHVARQVAYLQLWRAYESDEHLLRG
;
A
#
# COMPACT_ATOMS: atom_id res chain seq x y z
N MET A 1 16.87 27.53 39.95
CA MET A 1 17.12 26.23 39.24
C MET A 1 16.25 25.20 39.92
N GLU A 2 15.06 25.04 39.43
CA GLU A 2 14.06 24.15 40.02
C GLU A 2 14.15 22.81 39.25
N GLN A 3 14.55 21.78 39.95
CA GLN A 3 14.67 20.43 39.37
C GLN A 3 13.27 19.87 39.15
N LEU A 4 12.91 19.67 37.87
CA LEU A 4 11.70 18.97 37.48
C LEU A 4 11.73 17.53 38.01
N PRO A 5 10.64 16.99 38.56
CA PRO A 5 10.58 15.65 39.11
C PRO A 5 10.84 14.58 38.05
N GLU A 6 11.83 13.75 38.32
CA GLU A 6 12.19 12.57 37.54
C GLU A 6 11.05 11.54 37.62
N ILE A 7 10.25 11.44 36.58
CA ILE A 7 9.22 10.39 36.45
C ILE A 7 9.94 9.06 36.20
N ARG A 8 10.11 8.25 37.22
CA ARG A 8 10.58 6.87 37.10
C ARG A 8 9.53 6.02 36.38
N VAL A 9 9.85 5.64 35.15
CA VAL A 9 9.05 4.72 34.34
C VAL A 9 9.70 3.35 34.33
N PRO A 10 8.89 2.26 34.38
CA PRO A 10 9.42 0.88 34.39
C PRO A 10 10.30 0.65 33.16
N GLN A 11 11.43 -0.05 33.36
CA GLN A 11 12.53 -0.20 32.38
C GLN A 11 12.21 -0.96 31.08
N ASP A 12 10.98 -1.43 30.86
CA ASP A 12 10.60 -2.25 29.70
C ASP A 12 9.77 -1.53 28.64
N GLY A 13 9.48 -0.25 28.81
CA GLY A 13 8.77 0.57 27.81
C GLY A 13 9.66 1.70 27.31
N VAL A 14 9.79 1.88 25.99
CA VAL A 14 10.41 3.07 25.40
C VAL A 14 9.58 4.29 25.75
N VAL A 15 9.89 4.93 26.87
CA VAL A 15 9.40 6.27 27.17
C VAL A 15 10.41 7.24 26.58
N ILE A 16 10.05 7.83 25.48
CA ILE A 16 10.75 8.97 24.91
C ILE A 16 10.30 10.20 25.70
N ALA A 17 11.25 10.89 26.34
CA ALA A 17 11.00 12.11 27.07
C ALA A 17 10.11 13.08 26.26
N ALA A 18 9.09 13.66 26.90
CA ALA A 18 8.22 14.67 26.35
C ALA A 18 8.96 15.99 26.14
N GLY A 19 9.91 15.99 25.20
CA GLY A 19 10.44 17.20 24.61
C GLY A 19 9.50 17.65 23.49
N THR A 20 9.24 18.93 23.36
CA THR A 20 8.44 19.53 22.30
C THR A 20 8.76 18.89 20.94
N VAL A 21 7.88 17.98 20.50
CA VAL A 21 8.05 17.19 19.29
C VAL A 21 7.96 18.13 18.08
N ARG A 22 9.09 18.60 17.58
CA ARG A 22 9.19 19.31 16.30
C ARG A 22 9.27 18.26 15.18
N GLY A 23 8.27 18.28 14.29
CA GLY A 23 7.95 17.30 13.25
C GLY A 23 9.07 16.38 12.71
N THR A 24 10.01 16.91 11.96
CA THR A 24 11.06 16.13 11.28
C THR A 24 12.11 15.51 12.23
N GLN A 25 12.47 16.19 13.32
CA GLN A 25 13.43 15.66 14.31
C GLN A 25 12.84 14.45 15.06
N SER A 26 11.56 14.48 15.36
CA SER A 26 10.85 13.34 15.98
C SER A 26 10.84 12.12 15.08
N PHE A 27 10.71 12.32 13.76
CA PHE A 27 10.70 11.22 12.80
C PHE A 27 12.06 10.52 12.69
N VAL A 28 13.16 11.27 12.61
CA VAL A 28 14.53 10.72 12.61
C VAL A 28 14.79 9.93 13.91
N HIS A 29 14.33 10.44 15.03
CA HIS A 29 14.45 9.73 16.31
C HIS A 29 13.64 8.42 16.31
N THR A 30 12.43 8.43 15.74
CA THR A 30 11.59 7.22 15.59
C THR A 30 12.26 6.19 14.67
N LEU A 31 12.87 6.62 13.56
CA LEU A 31 13.65 5.72 12.69
C LEU A 31 14.81 5.07 13.44
N SER A 32 15.57 5.85 14.20
CA SER A 32 16.68 5.34 15.04
C SER A 32 16.18 4.34 16.09
N ALA A 33 15.04 4.62 16.74
CA ALA A 33 14.44 3.71 17.72
C ALA A 33 13.97 2.39 17.07
N CYS A 34 13.36 2.44 15.88
CA CYS A 34 12.97 1.26 15.11
C CYS A 34 14.21 0.46 14.63
N TRP A 35 15.29 1.14 14.23
CA TRP A 35 16.54 0.50 13.84
C TRP A 35 17.18 -0.30 14.99
N LYS A 36 17.10 0.23 16.21
CA LYS A 36 17.59 -0.47 17.42
C LYS A 36 16.75 -1.69 17.81
N ARG A 37 15.54 -1.85 17.23
CA ARG A 37 14.63 -2.98 17.48
C ARG A 37 14.28 -3.70 16.16
N PRO A 38 15.23 -4.41 15.57
CA PRO A 38 15.02 -5.08 14.28
C PRO A 38 13.92 -6.16 14.33
N SER A 39 13.59 -6.66 15.53
CA SER A 39 12.51 -7.63 15.75
C SER A 39 11.14 -7.12 15.26
N LEU A 40 10.88 -5.80 15.32
CA LEU A 40 9.62 -5.21 14.83
C LEU A 40 9.54 -5.33 13.31
N THR A 41 10.62 -5.00 12.61
CA THR A 41 10.69 -5.14 11.14
C THR A 41 10.66 -6.61 10.73
N ALA A 42 11.40 -7.46 11.43
CA ALA A 42 11.40 -8.90 11.16
C ALA A 42 9.98 -9.50 11.30
N LEU A 43 9.24 -9.10 12.33
CA LEU A 43 7.87 -9.55 12.54
C LEU A 43 6.91 -9.03 11.45
N GLU A 44 7.08 -7.77 11.00
CA GLU A 44 6.30 -7.20 9.90
C GLU A 44 6.57 -7.94 8.59
N VAL A 45 7.84 -8.21 8.27
CA VAL A 45 8.25 -9.01 7.12
C VAL A 45 7.68 -10.43 7.22
N LEU A 46 7.81 -11.06 8.37
CA LEU A 46 7.38 -12.45 8.58
C LEU A 46 5.89 -12.64 8.26
N TRP A 47 5.00 -11.85 8.86
CA TRP A 47 3.56 -12.05 8.63
C TRP A 47 3.14 -11.72 7.20
N ARG A 48 3.81 -10.74 6.56
CA ARG A 48 3.54 -10.40 5.17
C ARG A 48 3.99 -11.51 4.22
N TRP A 49 5.12 -12.12 4.50
CA TRP A 49 5.65 -13.20 3.67
C TRP A 49 4.88 -14.50 3.89
N VAL A 50 4.38 -14.75 5.10
CA VAL A 50 3.46 -15.87 5.37
C VAL A 50 2.21 -15.82 4.49
N TYR A 51 1.73 -14.63 4.17
CA TYR A 51 0.66 -14.45 3.19
C TYR A 51 1.21 -14.37 1.75
N GLY A 52 2.21 -13.55 1.52
CA GLY A 52 2.69 -13.19 0.18
C GLY A 52 3.27 -14.35 -0.60
N ILE A 53 4.09 -15.21 0.04
CA ILE A 53 4.71 -16.34 -0.63
C ILE A 53 3.66 -17.35 -1.11
N PRO A 54 2.72 -17.85 -0.28
CA PRO A 54 1.66 -18.74 -0.74
C PRO A 54 0.76 -18.11 -1.81
N ALA A 55 0.44 -16.81 -1.68
CA ALA A 55 -0.36 -16.10 -2.68
C ALA A 55 0.35 -16.03 -4.04
N LEU A 56 1.65 -15.72 -4.07
CA LEU A 56 2.46 -15.71 -5.29
C LEU A 56 2.60 -17.09 -5.91
N LEU A 57 2.81 -18.13 -5.10
CA LEU A 57 2.89 -19.51 -5.59
C LEU A 57 1.57 -19.96 -6.21
N LEU A 58 0.44 -19.60 -5.58
CA LEU A 58 -0.89 -19.91 -6.11
C LEU A 58 -1.18 -19.14 -7.41
N LEU A 59 -0.85 -17.85 -7.46
CA LEU A 59 -0.97 -17.04 -8.68
C LEU A 59 -0.10 -17.59 -9.82
N ARG A 60 1.13 -18.00 -9.49
CA ARG A 60 2.02 -18.63 -10.47
C ARG A 60 1.44 -19.96 -10.98
N TYR A 61 0.97 -20.80 -10.08
CA TYR A 61 0.37 -22.09 -10.44
C TYR A 61 -0.82 -21.91 -11.39
N GLU A 62 -1.78 -21.06 -11.03
CA GLU A 62 -2.94 -20.79 -11.88
C GLU A 62 -2.56 -20.08 -13.19
N GLY A 63 -1.59 -19.17 -13.14
CA GLY A 63 -1.08 -18.49 -14.34
C GLY A 63 -0.43 -19.47 -15.33
N LEU A 64 0.42 -20.37 -14.85
CA LEU A 64 1.03 -21.40 -15.71
C LEU A 64 -0.04 -22.35 -16.25
N ARG A 65 -0.99 -22.79 -15.43
CA ARG A 65 -2.11 -23.63 -15.87
C ARG A 65 -2.91 -22.98 -17.01
N ILE A 66 -3.24 -21.68 -16.87
CA ILE A 66 -3.94 -20.94 -17.95
C ILE A 66 -3.10 -20.90 -19.23
N LEU A 67 -1.80 -20.66 -19.12
CA LEU A 67 -0.92 -20.60 -20.29
C LEU A 67 -0.78 -21.96 -20.99
N ASP A 68 -0.77 -23.06 -20.22
CA ASP A 68 -0.68 -24.42 -20.76
C ASP A 68 -2.00 -24.89 -21.41
N GLU A 69 -3.14 -24.50 -20.83
CA GLU A 69 -4.47 -24.89 -21.33
C GLU A 69 -4.99 -24.01 -22.48
N THR A 70 -4.44 -22.79 -22.65
CA THR A 70 -4.91 -21.82 -23.64
C THR A 70 -4.06 -21.86 -24.91
N PRO A 71 -4.64 -22.07 -26.10
CA PRO A 71 -3.89 -22.09 -27.35
C PRO A 71 -3.47 -20.69 -27.78
N VAL A 72 -2.35 -20.21 -27.22
CA VAL A 72 -1.74 -18.92 -27.60
C VAL A 72 -0.61 -19.16 -28.58
N ASP A 73 -0.61 -18.43 -29.69
CA ASP A 73 0.48 -18.46 -30.66
C ASP A 73 1.68 -17.64 -30.17
N TYR A 74 2.57 -18.32 -29.43
CA TYR A 74 3.79 -17.69 -28.92
C TYR A 74 4.79 -17.34 -30.03
N ALA A 75 4.75 -18.04 -31.18
CA ALA A 75 5.63 -17.74 -32.31
C ALA A 75 5.23 -16.41 -32.92
N ALA A 76 3.93 -16.21 -33.15
CA ALA A 76 3.41 -14.93 -33.63
C ALA A 76 3.70 -13.77 -32.65
N LEU A 77 3.59 -14.00 -31.33
CA LEU A 77 3.93 -12.99 -30.33
C LEU A 77 5.42 -12.62 -30.33
N ARG A 78 6.32 -13.60 -30.53
CA ARG A 78 7.77 -13.35 -30.59
C ARG A 78 8.20 -12.67 -31.89
N SER A 79 7.45 -12.86 -32.97
CA SER A 79 7.74 -12.24 -34.28
C SER A 79 7.18 -10.84 -34.44
N MET A 80 6.47 -10.32 -33.42
CA MET A 80 5.96 -8.94 -33.46
C MET A 80 7.10 -7.92 -33.60
N THR A 81 6.92 -6.95 -34.49
CA THR A 81 7.87 -5.88 -34.76
C THR A 81 7.21 -4.52 -34.66
N VAL A 82 7.96 -3.53 -34.22
CA VAL A 82 7.51 -2.12 -34.19
C VAL A 82 7.31 -1.57 -35.62
N LEU A 83 7.88 -2.25 -36.64
CA LEU A 83 7.75 -1.85 -38.05
C LEU A 83 6.36 -2.18 -38.60
N ASP A 84 5.61 -3.11 -38.01
CA ASP A 84 4.21 -3.40 -38.36
C ASP A 84 3.31 -3.26 -37.13
N PRO A 85 2.94 -2.03 -36.76
CA PRO A 85 2.16 -1.79 -35.53
C PRO A 85 0.72 -2.32 -35.63
N ILE A 86 0.14 -2.40 -36.83
CA ILE A 86 -1.23 -2.90 -37.04
C ILE A 86 -1.27 -4.42 -36.88
N GLY A 87 -0.34 -5.15 -37.50
CA GLY A 87 -0.20 -6.59 -37.33
C GLY A 87 0.13 -7.00 -35.90
N ALA A 88 1.03 -6.25 -35.26
CA ALA A 88 1.37 -6.44 -33.85
C ALA A 88 0.15 -6.25 -32.92
N ALA A 89 -0.63 -5.18 -33.14
CA ALA A 89 -1.86 -4.92 -32.39
C ALA A 89 -2.91 -6.02 -32.59
N GLY A 90 -3.07 -6.51 -33.82
CA GLY A 90 -3.97 -7.62 -34.12
C GLY A 90 -3.57 -8.94 -33.44
N THR A 91 -2.28 -9.26 -33.44
CA THR A 91 -1.73 -10.45 -32.77
C THR A 91 -1.91 -10.36 -31.24
N LEU A 92 -1.59 -9.19 -30.66
CA LEU A 92 -1.78 -8.95 -29.23
C LEU A 92 -3.27 -9.06 -28.83
N MET A 93 -4.17 -8.47 -29.65
CA MET A 93 -5.62 -8.55 -29.37
C MET A 93 -6.13 -9.99 -29.40
N LYS A 94 -5.69 -10.81 -30.35
CA LYS A 94 -6.04 -12.25 -30.41
C LYS A 94 -5.58 -12.99 -29.15
N ALA A 95 -4.34 -12.74 -28.72
CA ALA A 95 -3.82 -13.36 -27.49
C ALA A 95 -4.60 -12.90 -26.23
N ILE A 96 -4.92 -11.62 -26.12
CA ILE A 96 -5.74 -11.08 -25.03
C ILE A 96 -7.12 -11.74 -25.01
N MET A 97 -7.80 -11.80 -26.16
CA MET A 97 -9.13 -12.41 -26.27
C MET A 97 -9.15 -13.91 -25.95
N ALA A 98 -8.06 -14.62 -26.25
CA ALA A 98 -7.93 -16.03 -25.88
C ALA A 98 -7.69 -16.22 -24.36
N LEU A 99 -6.88 -15.36 -23.73
CA LEU A 99 -6.52 -15.45 -22.33
C LEU A 99 -7.57 -14.86 -21.38
N LEU A 100 -8.38 -13.89 -21.85
CA LEU A 100 -9.32 -13.16 -21.00
C LEU A 100 -10.35 -14.06 -20.30
N PRO A 101 -11.06 -15.01 -20.98
CA PRO A 101 -12.04 -15.85 -20.32
C PRO A 101 -11.46 -16.74 -19.21
N PRO A 102 -10.37 -17.51 -19.42
CA PRO A 102 -9.80 -18.32 -18.36
C PRO A 102 -9.24 -17.49 -17.21
N VAL A 103 -8.61 -16.32 -17.48
CA VAL A 103 -8.14 -15.40 -16.45
C VAL A 103 -9.31 -14.88 -15.60
N LEU A 104 -10.41 -14.46 -16.23
CA LEU A 104 -11.59 -13.99 -15.49
C LEU A 104 -12.19 -15.11 -14.63
N ASN A 105 -12.23 -16.33 -15.15
CA ASN A 105 -12.77 -17.50 -14.42
C ASN A 105 -11.97 -17.78 -13.14
N VAL A 106 -10.64 -17.73 -13.22
CA VAL A 106 -9.75 -17.86 -12.06
C VAL A 106 -9.89 -16.65 -11.13
N ALA A 107 -9.92 -15.44 -11.67
CA ALA A 107 -10.02 -14.21 -10.89
C ALA A 107 -11.31 -14.15 -10.04
N LEU A 108 -12.42 -14.68 -10.52
CA LEU A 108 -13.71 -14.67 -9.83
C LEU A 108 -13.69 -15.38 -8.47
N TRP A 109 -12.91 -16.44 -8.32
CA TRP A 109 -12.79 -17.15 -7.04
C TRP A 109 -11.49 -16.82 -6.30
N LEU A 110 -10.39 -16.66 -7.03
CA LEU A 110 -9.07 -16.46 -6.43
C LEU A 110 -8.93 -15.05 -5.81
N ALA A 111 -9.41 -14.01 -6.49
CA ALA A 111 -9.29 -12.65 -5.97
C ALA A 111 -10.07 -12.46 -4.65
N PRO A 112 -11.34 -12.87 -4.51
CA PRO A 112 -12.04 -12.82 -3.23
C PRO A 112 -11.35 -13.64 -2.13
N LEU A 113 -10.86 -14.83 -2.46
CA LEU A 113 -10.12 -15.67 -1.52
C LEU A 113 -8.88 -14.94 -0.98
N LEU A 114 -8.03 -14.42 -1.87
CA LEU A 114 -6.82 -13.69 -1.50
C LEU A 114 -7.16 -12.44 -0.68
N VAL A 115 -8.22 -11.72 -1.03
CA VAL A 115 -8.67 -10.53 -0.29
C VAL A 115 -9.12 -10.90 1.13
N VAL A 116 -9.92 -11.93 1.31
CA VAL A 116 -10.38 -12.37 2.64
C VAL A 116 -9.19 -12.80 3.49
N VAL A 117 -8.30 -13.63 2.96
CA VAL A 117 -7.10 -14.08 3.69
C VAL A 117 -6.21 -12.89 4.03
N TRP A 118 -6.01 -11.94 3.10
CA TRP A 118 -5.27 -10.71 3.36
C TRP A 118 -5.87 -9.87 4.49
N VAL A 119 -7.19 -9.69 4.52
CA VAL A 119 -7.89 -8.94 5.57
C VAL A 119 -7.62 -9.54 6.94
N VAL A 120 -7.73 -10.85 7.06
CA VAL A 120 -7.51 -11.55 8.33
C VAL A 120 -6.03 -11.50 8.75
N VAL A 121 -5.13 -11.93 7.86
CA VAL A 121 -3.69 -11.99 8.14
C VAL A 121 -3.13 -10.61 8.47
N SER A 122 -3.54 -9.57 7.72
CA SER A 122 -3.06 -8.20 7.96
C SER A 122 -3.59 -7.61 9.28
N ALA A 123 -4.83 -7.92 9.68
CA ALA A 123 -5.37 -7.49 10.96
C ALA A 123 -4.63 -8.15 12.14
N VAL A 124 -4.37 -9.46 12.05
CA VAL A 124 -3.61 -10.20 13.07
C VAL A 124 -2.17 -9.72 13.12
N GLY A 125 -1.47 -9.69 11.98
CA GLY A 125 -0.06 -9.30 11.89
C GLY A 125 0.18 -7.90 12.47
N ARG A 126 -0.62 -6.91 12.07
CA ARG A 126 -0.54 -5.55 12.62
C ARG A 126 -0.81 -5.50 14.12
N THR A 127 -1.77 -6.29 14.61
CA THR A 127 -2.05 -6.35 16.04
C THR A 127 -0.84 -6.86 16.81
N VAL A 128 -0.19 -7.91 16.32
CA VAL A 128 1.00 -8.49 16.94
C VAL A 128 2.15 -7.49 16.94
N VAL A 129 2.46 -6.87 15.81
CA VAL A 129 3.53 -5.86 15.68
C VAL A 129 3.28 -4.67 16.60
N MET A 130 2.06 -4.11 16.62
CA MET A 130 1.75 -2.95 17.45
C MET A 130 1.78 -3.28 18.95
N ARG A 131 1.34 -4.48 19.37
CA ARG A 131 1.44 -4.93 20.77
C ARG A 131 2.87 -5.21 21.21
N GLN A 132 3.75 -5.56 20.28
CA GLN A 132 5.20 -5.66 20.57
C GLN A 132 5.82 -4.27 20.81
N VAL A 133 5.25 -3.20 20.23
CA VAL A 133 5.66 -1.82 20.51
C VAL A 133 5.12 -1.33 21.85
N ASP A 134 3.82 -1.57 22.12
CA ASP A 134 3.14 -1.18 23.35
C ASP A 134 2.13 -2.27 23.76
N GLY A 135 2.46 -3.01 24.79
CA GLY A 135 1.64 -4.11 25.34
C GLY A 135 0.29 -3.67 25.92
N ARG A 136 0.09 -2.36 26.15
CA ARG A 136 -1.15 -1.79 26.71
C ARG A 136 -2.25 -1.63 25.64
N LEU A 137 -1.94 -1.85 24.37
CA LEU A 137 -2.90 -1.71 23.28
C LEU A 137 -3.99 -2.79 23.32
N HIS A 138 -5.23 -2.38 23.10
CA HIS A 138 -6.37 -3.29 23.07
C HIS A 138 -6.38 -4.15 21.80
N ALA A 139 -6.37 -5.46 21.93
CA ALA A 139 -6.38 -6.41 20.80
C ALA A 139 -7.81 -6.91 20.50
N ARG A 140 -8.69 -6.02 20.03
CA ARG A 140 -10.03 -6.40 19.56
C ARG A 140 -9.97 -6.86 18.10
N LEU A 141 -9.51 -8.10 17.87
CA LEU A 141 -9.29 -8.64 16.51
C LEU A 141 -10.50 -8.50 15.60
N GLY A 142 -11.72 -8.80 16.09
CA GLY A 142 -12.93 -8.64 15.29
C GLY A 142 -13.13 -7.21 14.78
N THR A 143 -12.93 -6.20 15.64
CA THR A 143 -12.99 -4.79 15.23
C THR A 143 -11.94 -4.45 14.20
N LEU A 144 -10.71 -4.95 14.35
CA LEU A 144 -9.60 -4.67 13.44
C LEU A 144 -9.80 -5.36 12.08
N ILE A 145 -10.31 -6.60 12.06
CA ILE A 145 -10.69 -7.30 10.83
C ILE A 145 -11.75 -6.52 10.07
N VAL A 146 -12.81 -6.06 10.74
CA VAL A 146 -13.87 -5.27 10.10
C VAL A 146 -13.32 -3.94 9.58
N LEU A 147 -12.49 -3.22 10.33
CA LEU A 147 -11.88 -1.97 9.86
C LEU A 147 -10.97 -2.20 8.65
N GLN A 148 -10.23 -3.31 8.63
CA GLN A 148 -9.41 -3.68 7.48
C GLN A 148 -10.27 -4.06 6.28
N ALA A 149 -11.37 -4.79 6.48
CA ALA A 149 -12.34 -5.09 5.42
C ALA A 149 -12.94 -3.81 4.84
N VAL A 150 -13.39 -2.87 5.68
CA VAL A 150 -13.90 -1.56 5.23
C VAL A 150 -12.87 -0.82 4.39
N ARG A 151 -11.61 -0.84 4.79
CA ARG A 151 -10.52 -0.21 4.03
C ARG A 151 -10.33 -0.85 2.66
N VAL A 152 -10.35 -2.19 2.59
CA VAL A 152 -10.21 -2.92 1.32
C VAL A 152 -11.42 -2.71 0.42
N ILE A 153 -12.64 -2.75 0.97
CA ILE A 153 -13.88 -2.47 0.22
C ILE A 153 -13.85 -1.03 -0.33
N ALA A 154 -13.44 -0.05 0.48
CA ALA A 154 -13.31 1.33 0.03
C ALA A 154 -12.27 1.48 -1.10
N LEU A 155 -11.14 0.75 -1.02
CA LEU A 155 -10.13 0.72 -2.07
C LEU A 155 -10.70 0.11 -3.37
N LEU A 156 -11.31 -1.06 -3.29
CA LEU A 156 -11.93 -1.72 -4.45
C LEU A 156 -13.03 -0.86 -5.06
N GLY A 157 -13.87 -0.24 -4.20
CA GLY A 157 -14.89 0.72 -4.63
C GLY A 157 -14.31 1.93 -5.36
N SER A 158 -13.17 2.45 -4.91
CA SER A 158 -12.51 3.57 -5.60
C SER A 158 -12.00 3.17 -6.98
N PHE A 159 -11.46 1.96 -7.15
CA PHE A 159 -11.06 1.44 -8.46
C PHE A 159 -12.28 1.21 -9.36
N TRP A 160 -13.37 0.69 -8.82
CA TRP A 160 -14.60 0.51 -9.60
C TRP A 160 -15.18 1.85 -10.08
N ILE A 161 -15.22 2.86 -9.21
CA ILE A 161 -15.65 4.22 -9.58
C ILE A 161 -14.72 4.80 -10.66
N TRP A 162 -13.41 4.65 -10.49
CA TRP A 162 -12.42 5.13 -11.48
C TRP A 162 -12.65 4.49 -12.85
N PHE A 163 -12.82 3.18 -12.90
CA PHE A 163 -13.06 2.45 -14.14
C PHE A 163 -14.39 2.87 -14.79
N SER A 164 -15.44 3.04 -13.98
CA SER A 164 -16.74 3.52 -14.46
C SER A 164 -16.66 4.93 -15.03
N CYS A 165 -15.89 5.82 -14.42
CA CYS A 165 -15.63 7.16 -14.95
C CYS A 165 -14.90 7.12 -16.29
N MET A 166 -13.92 6.23 -16.43
CA MET A 166 -13.20 6.04 -17.71
C MET A 166 -14.11 5.51 -18.82
N GLN A 167 -14.96 4.53 -18.51
CA GLN A 167 -15.94 3.99 -19.45
C GLN A 167 -16.96 5.06 -19.86
N TRP A 168 -17.46 5.84 -18.89
CA TRP A 168 -18.36 6.96 -19.17
C TRP A 168 -17.69 8.00 -20.06
N ALA A 169 -16.47 8.40 -19.76
CA ALA A 169 -15.71 9.34 -20.59
C ALA A 169 -15.53 8.80 -22.03
N ALA A 170 -15.17 7.53 -22.18
CA ALA A 170 -15.06 6.87 -23.48
C ALA A 170 -16.41 6.85 -24.22
N GLY A 171 -17.50 6.55 -23.51
CA GLY A 171 -18.85 6.57 -24.07
C GLY A 171 -19.24 7.92 -24.67
N VAL A 172 -18.98 9.00 -23.93
CA VAL A 172 -19.37 10.36 -24.33
C VAL A 172 -18.47 10.94 -25.44
N THR A 173 -17.16 10.68 -25.37
CA THR A 173 -16.19 11.37 -26.25
C THR A 173 -15.69 10.55 -27.42
N VAL A 174 -15.80 9.22 -27.35
CA VAL A 174 -15.28 8.32 -28.39
C VAL A 174 -16.39 7.49 -29.00
N THR A 175 -17.04 6.64 -28.20
CA THR A 175 -18.00 5.66 -28.74
C THR A 175 -19.29 6.32 -29.25
N GLY A 176 -19.82 7.31 -28.52
CA GLY A 176 -21.00 8.06 -28.93
C GLY A 176 -20.81 8.79 -30.28
N PRO A 177 -19.78 9.62 -30.42
CA PRO A 177 -19.46 10.25 -31.71
C PRO A 177 -19.29 9.25 -32.88
N ILE A 178 -18.55 8.16 -32.66
CA ILE A 178 -18.36 7.13 -33.71
C ILE A 178 -19.71 6.53 -34.14
N THR A 179 -20.57 6.19 -33.18
CA THR A 179 -21.91 5.65 -33.49
C THR A 179 -22.84 6.67 -34.17
N ALA A 180 -22.62 7.95 -33.92
CA ALA A 180 -23.33 9.05 -34.58
C ALA A 180 -22.72 9.43 -35.94
N GLY A 181 -21.66 8.76 -36.41
CA GLY A 181 -20.97 9.07 -37.66
C GLY A 181 -20.12 10.34 -37.60
N THR A 182 -19.77 10.82 -36.41
CA THR A 182 -18.90 11.99 -36.22
C THR A 182 -17.51 11.60 -35.73
N GLU A 183 -16.53 12.49 -35.83
CA GLU A 183 -15.16 12.21 -35.42
C GLU A 183 -15.05 12.10 -33.88
N PRO A 184 -14.30 11.12 -33.35
CA PRO A 184 -14.07 10.97 -31.91
C PRO A 184 -13.24 12.12 -31.34
N ASN A 185 -13.66 12.64 -30.20
CA ASN A 185 -12.94 13.69 -29.48
C ASN A 185 -11.92 13.09 -28.50
N LEU A 186 -10.75 12.69 -28.99
CA LEU A 186 -9.68 12.09 -28.16
C LEU A 186 -9.12 13.09 -27.13
N VAL A 187 -9.04 14.37 -27.47
CA VAL A 187 -8.57 15.42 -26.55
C VAL A 187 -9.53 15.53 -25.35
N GLY A 188 -10.85 15.56 -25.63
CA GLY A 188 -11.88 15.54 -24.59
C GLY A 188 -11.82 14.29 -23.71
N TYR A 189 -11.57 13.12 -24.31
CA TYR A 189 -11.38 11.87 -23.57
C TYR A 189 -10.23 11.97 -22.56
N PHE A 190 -9.04 12.32 -23.03
CA PHE A 190 -7.87 12.45 -22.15
C PHE A 190 -8.04 13.51 -21.07
N ALA A 191 -8.66 14.65 -21.40
CA ALA A 191 -8.96 15.69 -20.42
C ALA A 191 -9.88 15.17 -19.30
N LEU A 192 -10.98 14.48 -19.64
CA LEU A 192 -11.90 13.90 -18.66
C LEU A 192 -11.24 12.81 -17.81
N VAL A 193 -10.42 11.95 -18.42
CA VAL A 193 -9.66 10.90 -17.71
C VAL A 193 -8.68 11.52 -16.70
N ILE A 194 -7.93 12.54 -17.12
CA ILE A 194 -6.97 13.22 -16.24
C ILE A 194 -7.70 13.89 -15.06
N VAL A 195 -8.73 14.69 -15.33
CA VAL A 195 -9.50 15.40 -14.30
C VAL A 195 -10.18 14.41 -13.35
N GLY A 196 -10.82 13.36 -13.88
CA GLY A 196 -11.46 12.32 -13.10
C GLY A 196 -10.47 11.55 -12.21
N THR A 197 -9.31 11.20 -12.76
CA THR A 197 -8.23 10.52 -12.03
C THR A 197 -7.68 11.38 -10.89
N LEU A 198 -7.38 12.66 -11.16
CA LEU A 198 -6.88 13.59 -10.13
C LEU A 198 -7.92 13.85 -9.04
N GLY A 199 -9.19 14.05 -9.42
CA GLY A 199 -10.29 14.25 -8.47
C GLY A 199 -10.46 13.04 -7.56
N LEU A 200 -10.50 11.82 -8.13
CA LEU A 200 -10.65 10.59 -7.37
C LEU A 200 -9.42 10.31 -6.50
N PHE A 201 -8.22 10.56 -7.01
CA PHE A 201 -6.98 10.45 -6.23
C PHE A 201 -6.99 11.36 -5.00
N THR A 202 -7.43 12.62 -5.17
CA THR A 202 -7.55 13.58 -4.07
C THR A 202 -8.57 13.12 -3.03
N LEU A 203 -9.74 12.67 -3.48
CA LEU A 203 -10.77 12.11 -2.59
C LEU A 203 -10.25 10.88 -1.84
N TRP A 204 -9.58 9.96 -2.54
CA TRP A 204 -8.97 8.79 -1.94
C TRP A 204 -7.88 9.14 -0.93
N ALA A 205 -7.06 10.15 -1.20
CA ALA A 205 -6.04 10.60 -0.25
C ALA A 205 -6.64 11.03 1.09
N VAL A 206 -7.80 11.73 1.07
CA VAL A 206 -8.53 12.14 2.27
C VAL A 206 -9.17 10.95 2.98
N VAL A 207 -9.87 10.08 2.26
CA VAL A 207 -10.58 8.92 2.85
C VAL A 207 -9.58 7.87 3.37
N SER A 208 -8.56 7.55 2.59
CA SER A 208 -7.55 6.53 2.95
C SER A 208 -6.80 6.88 4.24
N TRP A 209 -6.59 8.18 4.49
CA TRP A 209 -5.97 8.64 5.72
C TRP A 209 -6.81 8.26 6.95
N ALA A 210 -8.10 8.58 6.96
CA ALA A 210 -8.99 8.25 8.08
C ALA A 210 -9.06 6.72 8.29
N LEU A 211 -9.15 5.95 7.19
CA LEU A 211 -9.16 4.48 7.24
C LEU A 211 -7.83 3.89 7.73
N ALA A 212 -6.71 4.58 7.54
CA ALA A 212 -5.40 4.15 8.04
C ALA A 212 -5.23 4.39 9.55
N VAL A 213 -5.82 5.47 10.08
CA VAL A 213 -5.73 5.86 11.49
C VAL A 213 -6.77 5.14 12.35
N ALA A 214 -7.94 4.81 11.82
CA ALA A 214 -9.02 4.16 12.56
C ALA A 214 -8.62 2.87 13.31
N PRO A 215 -7.84 1.92 12.74
CA PRO A 215 -7.37 0.75 13.47
C PRO A 215 -6.48 1.10 14.66
N LEU A 216 -5.63 2.12 14.52
CA LEU A 216 -4.78 2.60 15.62
C LEU A 216 -5.62 3.14 16.77
N LEU A 217 -6.66 3.94 16.48
CA LEU A 217 -7.59 4.47 17.48
C LEU A 217 -8.41 3.38 18.15
N ALA A 218 -8.79 2.33 17.41
CA ALA A 218 -9.42 1.14 17.97
C ALA A 218 -8.54 0.46 19.01
N MET A 219 -7.25 0.32 18.72
CA MET A 219 -6.28 -0.30 19.64
C MET A 219 -5.95 0.60 20.84
N LEU A 220 -5.81 1.91 20.65
CA LEU A 220 -5.50 2.86 21.71
C LEU A 220 -6.63 3.01 22.72
N ARG A 221 -7.84 3.26 22.24
CA ARG A 221 -9.00 3.60 23.08
C ARG A 221 -9.98 2.45 23.29
N GLY A 222 -9.72 1.29 22.73
CA GLY A 222 -10.64 0.14 22.82
C GLY A 222 -12.01 0.40 22.15
N LEU A 223 -12.06 1.29 21.13
CA LEU A 223 -13.29 1.66 20.46
C LEU A 223 -13.81 0.55 19.53
N GLY A 224 -15.13 0.50 19.32
CA GLY A 224 -15.72 -0.31 18.25
C GLY A 224 -15.54 0.36 16.88
N VAL A 225 -15.98 -0.34 15.81
CA VAL A 225 -15.78 0.08 14.41
C VAL A 225 -16.28 1.51 14.15
N ARG A 226 -17.55 1.79 14.49
CA ARG A 226 -18.16 3.13 14.27
C ARG A 226 -17.44 4.22 15.05
N GLY A 227 -17.12 3.93 16.33
CA GLY A 227 -16.41 4.89 17.18
C GLY A 227 -15.01 5.22 16.65
N SER A 228 -14.28 4.22 16.18
CA SER A 228 -12.93 4.39 15.61
C SER A 228 -12.94 5.19 14.32
N LEU A 229 -13.89 4.93 13.42
CA LEU A 229 -14.07 5.70 12.18
C LEU A 229 -14.44 7.14 12.49
N ALA A 230 -15.45 7.37 13.34
CA ALA A 230 -15.86 8.72 13.73
C ALA A 230 -14.72 9.50 14.39
N ALA A 231 -13.96 8.86 15.28
CA ALA A 231 -12.78 9.45 15.91
C ALA A 231 -11.68 9.78 14.88
N ALA A 232 -11.46 8.92 13.89
CA ALA A 232 -10.47 9.17 12.84
C ALA A 232 -10.78 10.42 12.00
N PHE A 233 -12.05 10.70 11.70
CA PHE A 233 -12.44 11.93 11.00
C PHE A 233 -12.38 13.18 11.87
N ARG A 234 -12.40 13.03 13.22
CA ARG A 234 -12.42 14.14 14.18
C ARG A 234 -11.04 14.47 14.78
N VAL A 235 -9.97 13.99 14.23
CA VAL A 235 -8.58 14.10 14.77
C VAL A 235 -8.04 15.56 14.79
N GLY A 236 -8.84 16.58 14.59
CA GLY A 236 -8.54 18.01 14.84
C GLY A 236 -7.06 18.45 14.70
N PRO A 237 -6.42 18.86 15.81
CA PRO A 237 -5.08 19.47 15.79
C PRO A 237 -3.94 18.52 15.38
N LEU A 238 -4.09 17.20 15.52
CA LEU A 238 -3.09 16.22 15.08
C LEU A 238 -3.04 16.04 13.56
N LYS A 239 -4.07 16.52 12.84
CA LYS A 239 -4.20 16.31 11.38
C LYS A 239 -2.98 16.80 10.62
N SER A 240 -2.49 18.00 10.91
CA SER A 240 -1.32 18.58 10.22
C SER A 240 -0.05 17.75 10.42
N LYS A 241 0.22 17.30 11.64
CA LYS A 241 1.40 16.48 11.96
C LYS A 241 1.31 15.07 11.35
N LEU A 242 0.11 14.49 11.31
CA LEU A 242 -0.11 13.20 10.64
C LEU A 242 0.06 13.31 9.12
N VAL A 243 -0.40 14.42 8.52
CA VAL A 243 -0.19 14.70 7.09
C VAL A 243 1.30 14.89 6.79
N GLU A 244 2.03 15.62 7.64
CA GLU A 244 3.48 15.79 7.50
C GLU A 244 4.22 14.45 7.51
N ILE A 245 3.94 13.57 8.47
CA ILE A 245 4.53 12.22 8.52
C ILE A 245 4.18 11.42 7.26
N ASN A 246 2.94 11.49 6.79
CA ASN A 246 2.52 10.80 5.57
C ASN A 246 3.22 11.33 4.32
N LEU A 247 3.42 12.65 4.23
CA LEU A 247 4.12 13.27 3.11
C LEU A 247 5.58 12.83 3.06
N VAL A 248 6.29 12.90 4.19
CA VAL A 248 7.68 12.45 4.30
C VAL A 248 7.78 10.96 3.92
N MET A 249 6.87 10.13 4.41
CA MET A 249 6.82 8.71 4.06
C MET A 249 6.46 8.45 2.60
N GLY A 250 5.63 9.30 2.01
CA GLY A 250 5.33 9.28 0.58
C GLY A 250 6.60 9.51 -0.25
N ILE A 251 7.36 10.55 0.10
CA ILE A 251 8.65 10.88 -0.57
C ILE A 251 9.63 9.72 -0.44
N VAL A 252 9.80 9.17 0.77
CA VAL A 252 10.69 8.01 0.99
C VAL A 252 10.26 6.80 0.16
N LYS A 253 8.96 6.52 0.05
CA LYS A 253 8.47 5.42 -0.79
C LYS A 253 8.75 5.64 -2.27
N ILE A 254 8.53 6.85 -2.78
CA ILE A 254 8.86 7.20 -4.16
C ILE A 254 10.36 7.02 -4.39
N ALA A 255 11.20 7.51 -3.49
CA ALA A 255 12.66 7.34 -3.57
C ALA A 255 13.07 5.85 -3.59
N LEU A 256 12.46 5.00 -2.76
CA LEU A 256 12.70 3.55 -2.77
C LEU A 256 12.27 2.88 -4.07
N ILE A 257 11.12 3.28 -4.63
CA ILE A 257 10.64 2.76 -5.92
C ILE A 257 11.62 3.16 -7.04
N VAL A 258 11.99 4.44 -7.10
CA VAL A 258 12.97 4.93 -8.09
C VAL A 258 14.29 4.20 -7.96
N LEU A 259 14.79 4.02 -6.73
CA LEU A 259 16.02 3.28 -6.46
C LEU A 259 15.91 1.83 -6.94
N ALA A 260 14.83 1.14 -6.62
CA ALA A 260 14.59 -0.23 -7.07
C ALA A 260 14.49 -0.30 -8.60
N MET A 261 13.83 0.66 -9.26
CA MET A 261 13.76 0.73 -10.72
C MET A 261 15.14 0.94 -11.36
N VAL A 262 15.94 1.87 -10.81
CA VAL A 262 17.31 2.13 -11.31
C VAL A 262 18.17 0.87 -11.18
N PHE A 263 18.18 0.22 -10.03
CA PHE A 263 18.93 -1.02 -9.84
C PHE A 263 18.40 -2.19 -10.67
N SER A 264 17.10 -2.25 -10.96
CA SER A 264 16.53 -3.28 -11.82
C SER A 264 16.86 -3.05 -13.30
N ALA A 265 16.92 -1.78 -13.74
CA ALA A 265 17.19 -1.42 -15.14
C ALA A 265 18.68 -1.45 -15.48
N SER A 266 19.55 -1.20 -14.50
CA SER A 266 21.00 -1.12 -14.69
C SER A 266 21.69 -2.01 -13.66
N PRO A 267 21.94 -3.30 -13.95
CA PRO A 267 22.77 -4.16 -13.12
C PRO A 267 24.24 -3.72 -13.19
N LEU A 268 24.53 -2.48 -12.74
CA LEU A 268 25.86 -1.89 -12.71
C LEU A 268 26.73 -2.58 -11.63
N PRO A 269 28.05 -2.68 -11.87
CA PRO A 269 28.87 -2.13 -12.99
C PRO A 269 29.29 -3.20 -14.04
N PHE A 270 28.55 -4.29 -14.19
CA PHE A 270 29.06 -5.55 -14.76
C PHE A 270 28.38 -5.96 -16.07
N GLU A 271 28.13 -5.04 -17.01
CA GLU A 271 27.54 -5.37 -18.32
C GLU A 271 28.29 -6.50 -19.05
N SER A 272 29.59 -6.64 -18.83
CA SER A 272 30.42 -7.68 -19.46
C SER A 272 30.29 -9.08 -18.81
N VAL A 273 29.62 -9.19 -17.66
CA VAL A 273 29.54 -10.45 -16.88
C VAL A 273 28.09 -10.85 -16.56
N THR A 274 27.10 -10.26 -17.22
CA THR A 274 25.68 -10.53 -16.97
C THR A 274 25.26 -11.89 -17.54
N THR A 275 25.38 -12.94 -16.73
CA THR A 275 24.73 -14.22 -17.02
C THR A 275 23.25 -14.17 -16.61
N PRO A 276 22.36 -15.01 -17.21
CA PRO A 276 20.97 -15.11 -16.79
C PRO A 276 20.80 -15.45 -15.29
N GLU A 277 21.72 -16.24 -14.74
CA GLU A 277 21.75 -16.59 -13.32
C GLU A 277 22.10 -15.38 -12.44
N PHE A 278 23.09 -14.58 -12.84
CA PHE A 278 23.42 -13.35 -12.15
C PHE A 278 22.24 -12.38 -12.13
N LEU A 279 21.57 -12.17 -13.28
CA LEU A 279 20.41 -11.31 -13.38
C LEU A 279 19.26 -11.78 -12.47
N PHE A 280 19.01 -13.09 -12.40
CA PHE A 280 18.02 -13.67 -11.50
C PHE A 280 18.31 -13.33 -10.03
N TRP A 281 19.53 -13.59 -9.56
CA TRP A 281 19.93 -13.30 -8.19
C TRP A 281 19.97 -11.81 -7.89
N TRP A 282 20.38 -11.00 -8.87
CA TRP A 282 20.36 -9.55 -8.78
C TRP A 282 18.95 -9.01 -8.56
N TRP A 283 18.01 -9.37 -9.42
CA TRP A 283 16.62 -8.93 -9.31
C TRP A 283 15.96 -9.45 -8.05
N LEU A 284 16.24 -10.68 -7.66
CA LEU A 284 15.76 -11.24 -6.40
C LEU A 284 16.26 -10.43 -5.21
N SER A 285 17.55 -10.06 -5.19
CA SER A 285 18.16 -9.26 -4.12
C SER A 285 17.60 -7.84 -4.06
N VAL A 286 17.45 -7.16 -5.20
CA VAL A 286 16.85 -5.82 -5.29
C VAL A 286 15.41 -5.85 -4.79
N THR A 287 14.64 -6.86 -5.20
CA THR A 287 13.24 -7.04 -4.79
C THR A 287 13.14 -7.31 -3.29
N ALA A 288 13.94 -8.22 -2.76
CA ALA A 288 13.97 -8.53 -1.33
C ALA A 288 14.36 -7.30 -0.49
N PHE A 289 15.39 -6.58 -0.92
CA PHE A 289 15.81 -5.33 -0.26
C PHE A 289 14.68 -4.27 -0.28
N TYR A 290 14.03 -4.07 -1.42
CA TYR A 290 12.90 -3.15 -1.53
C TYR A 290 11.77 -3.49 -0.56
N PHE A 291 11.38 -4.75 -0.48
CA PHE A 291 10.31 -5.18 0.43
C PHE A 291 10.70 -4.98 1.90
N VAL A 292 11.90 -5.40 2.31
CA VAL A 292 12.39 -5.24 3.69
C VAL A 292 12.47 -3.76 4.07
N ALA A 293 13.03 -2.91 3.19
CA ALA A 293 13.09 -1.47 3.41
C ALA A 293 11.70 -0.85 3.49
N SER A 294 10.79 -1.21 2.59
CA SER A 294 9.41 -0.75 2.60
C SER A 294 8.68 -1.13 3.89
N ASP A 295 8.93 -2.34 4.40
CA ASP A 295 8.33 -2.83 5.64
C ASP A 295 8.90 -2.11 6.87
N PHE A 296 10.20 -1.86 6.89
CA PHE A 296 10.84 -1.05 7.92
C PHE A 296 10.20 0.35 8.02
N PHE A 297 10.06 1.05 6.89
CA PHE A 297 9.43 2.37 6.87
C PHE A 297 7.94 2.32 7.21
N HIS A 298 7.27 1.21 6.87
CA HIS A 298 5.89 1.03 7.28
C HIS A 298 5.74 0.93 8.81
N VAL A 299 6.58 0.12 9.46
CA VAL A 299 6.64 0.01 10.93
C VAL A 299 6.99 1.36 11.56
N ALA A 300 8.03 2.03 11.07
CA ALA A 300 8.43 3.35 11.58
C ALA A 300 7.29 4.37 11.52
N ARG A 301 6.50 4.38 10.45
CA ARG A 301 5.31 5.22 10.36
C ARG A 301 4.26 4.89 11.42
N GLN A 302 3.98 3.62 11.67
CA GLN A 302 3.02 3.19 12.68
C GLN A 302 3.47 3.58 14.08
N VAL A 303 4.75 3.39 14.37
CA VAL A 303 5.36 3.79 15.65
C VAL A 303 5.31 5.32 15.82
N ALA A 304 5.63 6.08 14.77
CA ALA A 304 5.53 7.54 14.81
C ALA A 304 4.09 8.03 15.11
N TYR A 305 3.09 7.39 14.52
CA TYR A 305 1.69 7.71 14.82
C TYR A 305 1.32 7.40 16.28
N LEU A 306 1.78 6.26 16.80
CA LEU A 306 1.53 5.89 18.19
C LEU A 306 2.17 6.89 19.16
N GLN A 307 3.43 7.27 18.93
CA GLN A 307 4.16 8.23 19.74
C GLN A 307 3.52 9.62 19.71
N LEU A 308 3.17 10.10 18.53
CA LEU A 308 2.48 11.38 18.36
C LEU A 308 1.15 11.41 19.13
N TRP A 309 0.40 10.30 19.09
CA TRP A 309 -0.86 10.20 19.81
C TRP A 309 -0.67 10.21 21.31
N ARG A 310 0.30 9.45 21.83
CA ARG A 310 0.63 9.40 23.26
C ARG A 310 1.08 10.77 23.79
N ALA A 311 1.91 11.49 23.03
CA ALA A 311 2.32 12.84 23.40
C ALA A 311 1.11 13.79 23.50
N TYR A 312 0.16 13.70 22.56
CA TYR A 312 -1.04 14.53 22.57
C TYR A 312 -1.96 14.20 23.76
N GLU A 313 -2.17 12.94 24.09
CA GLU A 313 -2.98 12.53 25.25
C GLU A 313 -2.37 13.03 26.57
N SER A 314 -1.02 12.99 26.71
CA SER A 314 -0.34 13.52 27.89
C SER A 314 -0.52 15.03 28.05
N ASP A 315 -0.42 15.79 26.96
CA ASP A 315 -0.62 17.24 26.97
C ASP A 315 -2.07 17.63 27.31
N GLU A 316 -3.06 16.89 26.79
CA GLU A 316 -4.48 17.14 27.09
C GLU A 316 -4.81 16.89 28.58
N HIS A 317 -4.19 15.89 29.20
CA HIS A 317 -4.35 15.64 30.63
C HIS A 317 -3.72 16.73 31.49
N LEU A 318 -2.56 17.28 31.10
CA LEU A 318 -1.91 18.38 31.81
C LEU A 318 -2.69 19.72 31.71
N LEU A 319 -3.46 19.91 30.65
CA LEU A 319 -4.26 21.13 30.48
C LEU A 319 -5.63 21.08 31.17
N ARG A 320 -6.08 19.89 31.61
CA ARG A 320 -7.36 19.69 32.30
C ARG A 320 -7.24 19.51 33.81
N GLY A 321 -6.03 19.38 34.34
CA GLY A 321 -5.72 19.29 35.79
C GLY A 321 -5.23 20.61 36.33
#